data_943c00b5bc96672708711b7e5fb12ea6
#
_entry.id   943c00b5bc96672708711b7e5fb12ea6
#
_cell.length_a   1.000
_cell.length_b   1.000
_cell.length_c   1.000
_cell.angle_alpha   90.00
_cell.angle_beta   90.00
_cell.angle_gamma   90.00
#
_symmetry.space_group_name_H-M   'P 1'
#
loop_
_entity.id
_entity.type
_entity.pdbx_description
1 polymer ?
#
loop_
_entity_poly.entity_id
_entity_poly.type
_entity_poly.pdbx_seq_one_letter_code
_entity_poly.pdbx_strand_id
1 'polypeptide(L)'
;MGGNAMAKEEQTPAGQKRKWNWRIWSGFLLAVAAVPGYLLFFARFPITRNVPWASWLMFAAAGWLLWVGVRRAFASRQVYRGRIAGPILAVLSLGAAGLFGYATLYASRQLPVAAGAPRVGDKAPEFMLADTSGKMVALSTLLSEPMPGLEGGKPRGVLLVFYRGYW
;
A
#
# COMPACT_ATOMS: atom_id res chain seq x y z
N MET A 1 19.81 49.21 -61.52
CA MET A 1 18.61 48.63 -60.93
C MET A 1 19.10 47.65 -59.91
N GLY A 2 19.18 48.11 -58.68
CA GLY A 2 19.67 47.31 -57.54
C GLY A 2 18.53 46.53 -56.90
N GLY A 3 18.62 45.23 -56.89
CA GLY A 3 17.76 44.32 -56.10
C GLY A 3 18.27 44.23 -54.69
N ASN A 4 17.61 44.89 -53.75
CA ASN A 4 17.78 44.69 -52.32
C ASN A 4 17.26 43.25 -51.94
N ALA A 5 18.17 42.31 -51.93
CA ALA A 5 17.93 41.06 -51.19
C ALA A 5 18.02 41.40 -49.70
N MET A 6 16.87 41.74 -49.09
CA MET A 6 16.76 41.81 -47.64
C MET A 6 17.01 40.41 -47.10
N ALA A 7 18.19 40.19 -46.52
CA ALA A 7 18.48 39.09 -45.68
C ALA A 7 17.46 39.13 -44.54
N LYS A 8 16.50 38.22 -44.59
CA LYS A 8 15.58 37.94 -43.48
C LYS A 8 16.45 37.39 -42.36
N GLU A 9 16.93 38.25 -41.47
CA GLU A 9 17.54 37.82 -40.22
C GLU A 9 16.55 36.92 -39.52
N GLU A 10 16.85 35.67 -39.58
CA GLU A 10 16.18 34.62 -38.80
C GLU A 10 16.50 34.89 -37.31
N GLN A 11 15.64 35.74 -36.71
CA GLN A 11 15.69 36.02 -35.29
C GLN A 11 15.53 34.70 -34.54
N THR A 12 16.64 34.05 -34.24
CA THR A 12 16.72 33.00 -33.25
C THR A 12 16.14 33.54 -31.95
N PRO A 13 15.05 33.01 -31.41
CA PRO A 13 14.48 33.51 -30.17
C PRO A 13 15.41 33.17 -29.03
N ALA A 14 16.46 33.99 -28.84
CA ALA A 14 17.33 33.95 -27.69
C ALA A 14 16.50 34.30 -26.45
N GLY A 15 16.24 33.31 -25.59
CA GLY A 15 15.76 33.58 -24.24
C GLY A 15 14.38 33.06 -23.86
N GLN A 16 13.73 32.21 -24.64
CA GLN A 16 12.47 31.63 -24.18
C GLN A 16 12.71 30.67 -23.01
N LYS A 17 12.42 31.14 -21.77
CA LYS A 17 12.54 30.35 -20.57
C LYS A 17 11.69 29.07 -20.70
N ARG A 18 12.31 27.90 -20.63
CA ARG A 18 11.61 26.61 -20.73
C ARG A 18 10.50 26.54 -19.69
N LYS A 19 9.29 26.16 -20.11
CA LYS A 19 8.11 26.05 -19.26
C LYS A 19 8.28 24.93 -18.24
N TRP A 20 7.75 25.16 -17.05
CA TRP A 20 7.72 24.18 -15.98
C TRP A 20 6.78 23.03 -16.34
N ASN A 21 7.27 21.78 -16.23
CA ASN A 21 6.45 20.59 -16.50
C ASN A 21 5.81 20.09 -15.19
N TRP A 22 4.70 20.76 -14.82
CA TRP A 22 3.99 20.46 -13.57
C TRP A 22 3.51 18.99 -13.47
N ARG A 23 3.27 18.31 -14.60
CA ARG A 23 2.79 16.92 -14.63
C ARG A 23 3.78 15.94 -14.04
N ILE A 24 5.07 16.13 -14.23
CA ILE A 24 6.11 15.30 -13.63
C ILE A 24 6.07 15.44 -12.11
N TRP A 25 5.98 16.68 -11.62
CA TRP A 25 5.99 16.97 -10.20
C TRP A 25 4.71 16.51 -9.51
N SER A 26 3.54 16.75 -10.08
CA SER A 26 2.27 16.29 -9.52
C SER A 26 2.16 14.77 -9.53
N GLY A 27 2.66 14.10 -10.59
CA GLY A 27 2.74 12.64 -10.62
C GLY A 27 3.62 12.07 -9.52
N PHE A 28 4.82 12.63 -9.32
CA PHE A 28 5.71 12.23 -8.25
C PHE A 28 5.12 12.48 -6.86
N LEU A 29 4.57 13.68 -6.61
CA LEU A 29 3.93 14.01 -5.33
C LEU A 29 2.75 13.08 -5.03
N LEU A 30 1.95 12.73 -6.04
CA LEU A 30 0.84 11.80 -5.88
C LEU A 30 1.34 10.39 -5.53
N ALA A 31 2.42 9.91 -6.16
CA ALA A 31 3.04 8.64 -5.82
C ALA A 31 3.59 8.62 -4.38
N VAL A 32 4.26 9.70 -3.97
CA VAL A 32 4.76 9.84 -2.60
C VAL A 32 3.61 9.91 -1.59
N ALA A 33 2.52 10.62 -1.91
CA ALA A 33 1.36 10.76 -1.03
C ALA A 33 0.55 9.46 -0.89
N ALA A 34 0.66 8.52 -1.83
CA ALA A 34 -0.06 7.24 -1.77
C ALA A 34 0.32 6.39 -0.55
N VAL A 35 1.59 6.43 -0.12
CA VAL A 35 2.10 5.66 1.02
C VAL A 35 1.58 6.20 2.36
N PRO A 36 1.84 7.48 2.75
CA PRO A 36 1.31 8.02 3.99
C PRO A 36 -0.21 8.12 3.96
N GLY A 37 -0.84 8.35 2.80
CA GLY A 37 -2.28 8.33 2.65
C GLY A 37 -2.88 6.97 3.06
N TYR A 38 -2.22 5.87 2.71
CA TYR A 38 -2.63 4.54 3.19
C TYR A 38 -2.49 4.43 4.71
N LEU A 39 -1.33 4.76 5.27
CA LEU A 39 -1.05 4.57 6.69
C LEU A 39 -1.92 5.46 7.59
N LEU A 40 -2.12 6.71 7.20
CA LEU A 40 -2.79 7.71 8.05
C LEU A 40 -4.31 7.72 7.87
N PHE A 41 -4.80 7.36 6.68
CA PHE A 41 -6.21 7.48 6.34
C PHE A 41 -6.85 6.15 5.91
N PHE A 42 -6.36 5.52 4.85
CA PHE A 42 -7.02 4.35 4.26
C PHE A 42 -6.95 3.10 5.12
N ALA A 43 -5.93 2.92 5.94
CA ALA A 43 -5.81 1.78 6.84
C ALA A 43 -6.87 1.76 7.96
N ARG A 44 -7.55 2.89 8.21
CA ARG A 44 -8.63 2.99 9.19
C ARG A 44 -9.93 2.33 8.73
N PHE A 45 -10.13 2.21 7.42
CA PHE A 45 -11.35 1.62 6.86
C PHE A 45 -11.12 0.16 6.48
N PRO A 46 -12.01 -0.78 6.89
CA PRO A 46 -11.85 -2.21 6.61
C PRO A 46 -11.69 -2.54 5.12
N ILE A 47 -12.44 -1.85 4.26
CA ILE A 47 -12.46 -2.06 2.79
C ILE A 47 -11.10 -1.75 2.16
N THR A 48 -10.46 -0.65 2.58
CA THR A 48 -9.18 -0.20 2.03
C THR A 48 -7.97 -0.78 2.77
N ARG A 49 -8.17 -1.25 4.01
CA ARG A 49 -7.13 -1.91 4.80
C ARG A 49 -6.77 -3.29 4.24
N ASN A 50 -7.78 -4.10 3.92
CA ASN A 50 -7.57 -5.47 3.43
C ASN A 50 -7.00 -5.50 2.01
N VAL A 51 -7.49 -4.60 1.14
CA VAL A 51 -6.98 -4.42 -0.22
C VAL A 51 -6.77 -2.92 -0.45
N PRO A 52 -5.52 -2.45 -0.55
CA PRO A 52 -5.20 -1.02 -0.66
C PRO A 52 -5.48 -0.45 -2.06
N TRP A 53 -6.69 -0.70 -2.61
CA TRP A 53 -7.08 -0.32 -3.96
C TRP A 53 -6.99 1.19 -4.20
N ALA A 54 -7.29 2.01 -3.19
CA ALA A 54 -7.21 3.47 -3.30
C ALA A 54 -5.78 3.94 -3.55
N SER A 55 -4.79 3.37 -2.84
CA SER A 55 -3.38 3.67 -3.07
C SER A 55 -2.90 3.18 -4.43
N TRP A 56 -3.38 2.03 -4.90
CA TRP A 56 -3.08 1.54 -6.25
C TRP A 56 -3.64 2.45 -7.34
N LEU A 57 -4.85 3.00 -7.17
CA LEU A 57 -5.38 4.02 -8.08
C LEU A 57 -4.53 5.30 -8.06
N MET A 58 -4.06 5.73 -6.89
CA MET A 58 -3.12 6.87 -6.81
C MET A 58 -1.81 6.58 -7.55
N PHE A 59 -1.23 5.40 -7.42
CA PHE A 59 -0.03 5.01 -8.16
C PHE A 59 -0.29 4.92 -9.67
N ALA A 60 -1.43 4.42 -10.10
CA ALA A 60 -1.81 4.38 -11.51
C ALA A 60 -1.97 5.79 -12.11
N ALA A 61 -2.64 6.69 -11.41
CA ALA A 61 -2.78 8.10 -11.81
C ALA A 61 -1.42 8.82 -11.83
N ALA A 62 -0.57 8.56 -10.82
CA ALA A 62 0.80 9.07 -10.76
C ALA A 62 1.64 8.59 -11.95
N GLY A 63 1.58 7.31 -12.27
CA GLY A 63 2.26 6.70 -13.41
C GLY A 63 1.81 7.32 -14.74
N TRP A 64 0.52 7.53 -14.91
CA TRP A 64 -0.03 8.22 -16.08
C TRP A 64 0.49 9.65 -16.22
N LEU A 65 0.46 10.44 -15.13
CA LEU A 65 0.97 11.82 -15.13
C LEU A 65 2.47 11.87 -15.44
N LEU A 66 3.25 10.96 -14.84
CA LEU A 66 4.69 10.85 -15.11
C LEU A 66 4.95 10.44 -16.55
N TRP A 67 4.25 9.45 -17.08
CA TRP A 67 4.37 9.02 -18.47
C TRP A 67 4.11 10.16 -19.44
N VAL A 68 2.98 10.87 -19.29
CA VAL A 68 2.64 12.02 -20.14
C VAL A 68 3.64 13.16 -19.95
N GLY A 69 4.09 13.42 -18.73
CA GLY A 69 5.07 14.46 -18.41
C GLY A 69 6.43 14.18 -19.03
N VAL A 70 6.94 12.95 -18.90
CA VAL A 70 8.20 12.49 -19.49
C VAL A 70 8.11 12.54 -21.02
N ARG A 71 7.06 11.96 -21.61
CA ARG A 71 6.86 11.98 -23.07
C ARG A 71 6.87 13.40 -23.62
N ARG A 72 6.23 14.36 -22.95
CA ARG A 72 6.27 15.78 -23.33
C ARG A 72 7.65 16.39 -23.22
N ALA A 73 8.41 16.08 -22.16
CA ALA A 73 9.76 16.60 -21.99
C ALA A 73 10.72 16.10 -23.08
N PHE A 74 10.50 14.91 -23.62
CA PHE A 74 11.29 14.36 -24.73
C PHE A 74 10.81 14.85 -26.10
N ALA A 75 9.49 14.94 -26.32
CA ALA A 75 8.93 15.39 -27.59
C ALA A 75 9.15 16.88 -27.86
N SER A 76 9.05 17.74 -26.83
CA SER A 76 9.17 19.20 -26.97
C SER A 76 10.35 19.75 -26.15
N ARG A 77 11.55 19.33 -26.51
CA ARG A 77 12.82 19.56 -25.77
C ARG A 77 13.12 21.04 -25.49
N GLN A 78 12.72 21.93 -26.41
CA GLN A 78 12.98 23.36 -26.28
C GLN A 78 11.95 24.08 -25.39
N VAL A 79 10.75 23.50 -25.22
CA VAL A 79 9.63 24.12 -24.52
C VAL A 79 9.57 23.72 -23.04
N TYR A 80 9.82 22.45 -22.73
CA TYR A 80 9.61 21.93 -21.37
C TYR A 80 10.91 21.53 -20.65
N ARG A 81 10.95 21.82 -19.34
CA ARG A 81 11.98 21.31 -18.42
C ARG A 81 11.60 19.91 -17.92
N GLY A 82 12.58 19.08 -17.57
CA GLY A 82 12.34 17.81 -16.89
C GLY A 82 12.86 16.56 -17.63
N ARG A 83 13.74 16.74 -18.62
CA ARG A 83 14.32 15.62 -19.38
C ARG A 83 15.15 14.67 -18.49
N ILE A 84 15.88 15.19 -17.50
CA ILE A 84 16.67 14.40 -16.55
C ILE A 84 15.82 14.08 -15.32
N ALA A 85 15.17 15.10 -14.74
CA ALA A 85 14.35 14.90 -13.55
C ALA A 85 13.15 13.97 -13.78
N GLY A 86 12.52 14.01 -14.96
CA GLY A 86 11.37 13.16 -15.27
C GLY A 86 11.63 11.68 -15.13
N PRO A 87 12.62 11.09 -15.84
CA PRO A 87 12.97 9.68 -15.68
C PRO A 87 13.38 9.31 -14.25
N ILE A 88 14.16 10.16 -13.58
CA ILE A 88 14.58 9.91 -12.19
C ILE A 88 13.36 9.83 -11.27
N LEU A 89 12.46 10.79 -11.33
CA LEU A 89 11.24 10.81 -10.53
C LEU A 89 10.30 9.65 -10.88
N ALA A 90 10.26 9.22 -12.15
CA ALA A 90 9.50 8.05 -12.57
C ALA A 90 10.05 6.77 -11.96
N VAL A 91 11.38 6.58 -11.96
CA VAL A 91 12.04 5.42 -11.33
C VAL A 91 11.80 5.41 -9.82
N LEU A 92 11.93 6.55 -9.14
CA LEU A 92 11.66 6.68 -7.72
C LEU A 92 10.19 6.35 -7.37
N SER A 93 9.25 6.81 -8.20
CA SER A 93 7.82 6.51 -8.02
C SER A 93 7.52 5.03 -8.23
N LEU A 94 8.17 4.40 -9.20
CA LEU A 94 8.06 2.95 -9.45
C LEU A 94 8.65 2.15 -8.27
N GLY A 95 9.79 2.58 -7.74
CA GLY A 95 10.39 2.01 -6.54
C GLY A 95 9.47 2.11 -5.32
N ALA A 96 8.84 3.27 -5.11
CA ALA A 96 7.86 3.47 -4.03
C ALA A 96 6.64 2.56 -4.20
N ALA A 97 6.10 2.42 -5.42
CA ALA A 97 4.99 1.51 -5.70
C ALA A 97 5.38 0.04 -5.48
N GLY A 98 6.58 -0.36 -5.91
CA GLY A 98 7.11 -1.70 -5.70
C GLY A 98 7.31 -2.02 -4.21
N LEU A 99 7.90 -1.11 -3.45
CA LEU A 99 8.07 -1.26 -2.00
C LEU A 99 6.73 -1.32 -1.27
N PHE A 100 5.78 -0.49 -1.66
CA PHE A 100 4.41 -0.52 -1.12
C PHE A 100 3.73 -1.85 -1.42
N GLY A 101 3.85 -2.35 -2.66
CA GLY A 101 3.32 -3.66 -3.05
C GLY A 101 3.95 -4.79 -2.26
N TYR A 102 5.28 -4.81 -2.13
CA TYR A 102 5.99 -5.78 -1.30
C TYR A 102 5.51 -5.74 0.15
N ALA A 103 5.43 -4.57 0.76
CA ALA A 103 5.00 -4.42 2.15
C ALA A 103 3.56 -4.88 2.38
N THR A 104 2.62 -4.52 1.48
CA THR A 104 1.19 -4.78 1.67
C THR A 104 0.74 -6.15 1.18
N LEU A 105 1.36 -6.71 0.12
CA LEU A 105 0.93 -7.97 -0.47
C LEU A 105 1.73 -9.17 0.03
N TYR A 106 2.99 -8.96 0.40
CA TYR A 106 3.88 -10.02 0.84
C TYR A 106 4.23 -9.92 2.32
N ALA A 107 4.95 -8.89 2.76
CA ALA A 107 5.48 -8.80 4.12
C ALA A 107 4.38 -8.79 5.20
N SER A 108 3.27 -8.09 4.96
CA SER A 108 2.15 -8.04 5.91
C SER A 108 1.39 -9.37 6.06
N ARG A 109 1.58 -10.29 5.13
CA ARG A 109 0.94 -11.62 5.13
C ARG A 109 1.83 -12.71 5.72
N GLN A 110 3.10 -12.42 5.97
CA GLN A 110 3.98 -13.34 6.66
C GLN A 110 3.63 -13.33 8.15
N LEU A 111 3.00 -14.41 8.60
CA LEU A 111 2.76 -14.62 10.02
C LEU A 111 4.07 -15.03 10.68
N PRO A 112 4.40 -14.48 11.87
CA PRO A 112 5.53 -14.94 12.64
C PRO A 112 5.38 -16.45 12.92
N VAL A 113 6.43 -17.21 12.72
CA VAL A 113 6.46 -18.61 13.12
C VAL A 113 6.40 -18.65 14.64
N ALA A 114 5.29 -19.12 15.20
CA ALA A 114 5.15 -19.33 16.64
C ALA A 114 5.94 -20.59 17.02
N ALA A 115 7.17 -20.41 17.50
CA ALA A 115 8.07 -21.52 17.84
C ALA A 115 7.50 -22.47 18.93
N GLY A 116 6.52 -22.02 19.70
CA GLY A 116 5.84 -22.80 20.74
C GLY A 116 4.41 -23.23 20.40
N ALA A 117 3.96 -23.08 19.15
CA ALA A 117 2.61 -23.47 18.77
C ALA A 117 2.47 -25.01 18.79
N PRO A 118 1.43 -25.56 19.43
CA PRO A 118 1.16 -27.00 19.41
C PRO A 118 0.92 -27.47 17.96
N ARG A 119 1.41 -28.66 17.64
CA ARG A 119 1.16 -29.30 16.34
C ARG A 119 -0.13 -30.10 16.39
N VAL A 120 -0.66 -30.42 15.22
CA VAL A 120 -1.80 -31.35 15.13
C VAL A 120 -1.42 -32.69 15.75
N GLY A 121 -2.21 -33.13 16.73
CA GLY A 121 -1.95 -34.37 17.52
C GLY A 121 -1.22 -34.13 18.84
N ASP A 122 -0.66 -32.96 19.07
CA ASP A 122 -0.07 -32.63 20.36
C ASP A 122 -1.15 -32.37 21.41
N LYS A 123 -0.83 -32.69 22.67
CA LYS A 123 -1.71 -32.35 23.79
C LYS A 123 -1.80 -30.83 23.91
N ALA A 124 -3.03 -30.30 23.90
CA ALA A 124 -3.26 -28.90 24.11
C ALA A 124 -2.69 -28.43 25.46
N PRO A 125 -1.96 -27.28 25.48
CA PRO A 125 -1.48 -26.72 26.75
C PRO A 125 -2.68 -26.29 27.61
N GLU A 126 -2.56 -26.51 28.93
CA GLU A 126 -3.57 -26.03 29.86
C GLU A 126 -3.59 -24.49 29.89
N PHE A 127 -4.77 -23.93 29.94
CA PHE A 127 -4.95 -22.51 30.16
C PHE A 127 -6.00 -22.24 31.23
N MET A 128 -5.89 -21.10 31.87
CA MET A 128 -6.86 -20.58 32.82
C MET A 128 -7.11 -19.10 32.52
N LEU A 129 -8.32 -18.78 32.11
CA LEU A 129 -8.70 -17.43 31.66
C LEU A 129 -9.97 -17.00 32.37
N ALA A 130 -10.05 -15.71 32.70
CA ALA A 130 -11.28 -15.13 33.23
C ALA A 130 -12.28 -14.91 32.09
N ASP A 131 -13.52 -15.31 32.28
CA ASP A 131 -14.63 -14.96 31.39
C ASP A 131 -15.07 -13.51 31.56
N THR A 132 -16.06 -13.07 30.80
CA THR A 132 -16.60 -11.71 30.86
C THR A 132 -17.25 -11.35 32.21
N SER A 133 -17.58 -12.35 33.04
CA SER A 133 -18.12 -12.20 34.40
C SER A 133 -17.02 -12.22 35.47
N GLY A 134 -15.75 -12.45 35.08
CA GLY A 134 -14.61 -12.58 35.98
C GLY A 134 -14.44 -14.02 36.56
N LYS A 135 -15.26 -14.99 36.15
CA LYS A 135 -15.11 -16.37 36.57
C LYS A 135 -13.95 -17.03 35.82
N MET A 136 -13.09 -17.73 36.56
CA MET A 136 -11.96 -18.49 35.99
C MET A 136 -12.45 -19.72 35.25
N VAL A 137 -12.04 -19.88 34.00
CA VAL A 137 -12.36 -20.99 33.12
C VAL A 137 -11.06 -21.67 32.71
N ALA A 138 -10.94 -22.96 33.03
CA ALA A 138 -9.80 -23.80 32.65
C ALA A 138 -10.17 -24.78 31.54
N LEU A 139 -9.21 -25.14 30.69
CA LEU A 139 -9.45 -26.13 29.62
C LEU A 139 -9.88 -27.47 30.17
N SER A 140 -9.23 -27.94 31.23
CA SER A 140 -9.58 -29.17 31.92
C SER A 140 -11.01 -29.17 32.45
N THR A 141 -11.49 -28.07 33.00
CA THR A 141 -12.87 -27.85 33.43
C THR A 141 -13.85 -27.97 32.27
N LEU A 142 -13.56 -27.29 31.16
CA LEU A 142 -14.39 -27.34 29.94
C LEU A 142 -14.52 -28.73 29.33
N LEU A 143 -13.51 -29.60 29.50
CA LEU A 143 -13.48 -30.96 28.99
C LEU A 143 -14.13 -31.96 29.92
N SER A 144 -14.19 -31.68 31.24
CA SER A 144 -14.65 -32.64 32.26
C SER A 144 -16.04 -32.37 32.81
N GLU A 145 -16.46 -31.11 32.87
CA GLU A 145 -17.76 -30.73 33.41
C GLU A 145 -18.91 -31.04 32.44
N PRO A 146 -20.03 -31.62 32.97
CA PRO A 146 -21.23 -31.79 32.18
C PRO A 146 -21.82 -30.47 31.75
N MET A 147 -22.14 -30.30 30.45
CA MET A 147 -22.81 -29.11 29.94
C MET A 147 -24.32 -29.35 29.80
N PRO A 148 -25.17 -28.41 30.27
CA PRO A 148 -26.61 -28.50 30.09
C PRO A 148 -26.94 -28.50 28.59
N GLY A 149 -27.79 -29.42 28.14
CA GLY A 149 -28.22 -29.56 26.76
C GLY A 149 -27.37 -30.45 25.84
N LEU A 150 -26.32 -31.11 26.38
CA LEU A 150 -25.58 -32.13 25.65
C LEU A 150 -26.11 -33.55 25.95
N GLU A 151 -26.52 -34.27 24.90
CA GLU A 151 -26.78 -35.69 25.01
C GLU A 151 -25.48 -36.43 25.41
N GLY A 152 -25.50 -37.08 26.59
CA GLY A 152 -24.33 -37.78 27.18
C GLY A 152 -23.53 -36.93 28.17
N GLY A 153 -23.90 -35.69 28.45
CA GLY A 153 -23.41 -34.85 29.55
C GLY A 153 -22.01 -34.30 29.42
N LYS A 154 -21.09 -34.93 28.68
CA LYS A 154 -19.69 -34.49 28.55
C LYS A 154 -19.38 -34.03 27.13
N PRO A 155 -18.66 -32.92 26.96
CA PRO A 155 -18.25 -32.46 25.64
C PRO A 155 -17.22 -33.41 25.01
N ARG A 156 -17.35 -33.67 23.72
CA ARG A 156 -16.40 -34.46 22.93
C ARG A 156 -15.12 -33.70 22.58
N GLY A 157 -15.14 -32.40 22.74
CA GLY A 157 -14.02 -31.50 22.44
C GLY A 157 -14.38 -30.04 22.65
N VAL A 158 -13.37 -29.17 22.66
CA VAL A 158 -13.49 -27.72 22.79
C VAL A 158 -12.92 -27.08 21.55
N LEU A 159 -13.71 -26.24 20.88
CA LEU A 159 -13.27 -25.40 19.76
C LEU A 159 -12.90 -24.04 20.29
N LEU A 160 -11.61 -23.68 20.20
CA LEU A 160 -11.12 -22.35 20.54
C LEU A 160 -11.10 -21.48 19.28
N VAL A 161 -11.87 -20.40 19.30
CA VAL A 161 -11.92 -19.44 18.21
C VAL A 161 -11.22 -18.16 18.63
N PHE A 162 -10.07 -17.86 18.01
CA PHE A 162 -9.33 -16.63 18.21
C PHE A 162 -9.75 -15.61 17.17
N TYR A 163 -10.18 -14.44 17.61
CA TYR A 163 -10.53 -13.35 16.72
C TYR A 163 -9.79 -12.08 17.12
N ARG A 164 -9.48 -11.24 16.12
CA ARG A 164 -8.98 -9.90 16.41
C ARG A 164 -10.12 -9.03 16.90
N GLY A 165 -9.91 -8.42 18.07
CA GLY A 165 -10.85 -7.42 18.57
C GLY A 165 -10.97 -6.20 17.67
N TYR A 166 -12.06 -5.48 17.84
CA TYR A 166 -12.26 -4.18 17.21
C TYR A 166 -11.36 -3.15 17.92
N TRP A 167 -10.39 -2.60 17.20
CA TRP A 167 -9.63 -1.38 17.52
C TRP A 167 -9.23 -0.66 16.26
#